data_d5f57028254e48690c64069cb6e40b07
#
_entry.id   d5f57028254e48690c64069cb6e40b07
#
_cell.length_a   1.000
_cell.length_b   1.000
_cell.length_c   1.000
_cell.angle_alpha   90.00
_cell.angle_beta   90.00
_cell.angle_gamma   90.00
#
_symmetry.space_group_name_H-M   'P 1'
#
loop_
_entity.id
_entity.type
_entity.pdbx_description
1 polymer ?
#
loop_
_entity_poly.entity_id
_entity_poly.type
_entity_poly.pdbx_seq_one_letter_code
_entity_poly.pdbx_strand_id
1 'polypeptide(L)'
;MLKINQFKKPLTNYQIPQSGILKFKFYFQFLQAVNREVAKEIRDEYTDTMSKILFSYFKSYTGRLSKLQFEESASRDDLLGAEETSSKGFFFKPSLKNKSTVFSVGCRDDVLNSQLEAPIIVPHAQQKNEMKYPFEMIFRSVQYTLVDNGCREFLFLSELFLVDGQNAQDLFNFVFGKTLQILIKFTDTYVQDSYDSIAVFLCIHLVQRYQLLCHKRCVPGIIH
;
A
#
# COMPACT_ATOMS: atom_id res chain seq x y z
N MET A 1 -4.47 13.86 -25.31
CA MET A 1 -5.70 13.04 -25.23
C MET A 1 -5.49 11.58 -25.65
N LEU A 2 -5.06 11.23 -26.90
CA LEU A 2 -4.96 9.82 -27.34
C LEU A 2 -4.08 8.94 -26.46
N LYS A 3 -2.98 9.43 -25.86
CA LYS A 3 -2.10 8.65 -24.99
C LYS A 3 -2.65 8.44 -23.59
N ILE A 4 -3.44 9.38 -23.07
CA ILE A 4 -4.14 9.21 -21.78
C ILE A 4 -5.21 8.11 -21.91
N ASN A 5 -5.85 7.98 -23.05
CA ASN A 5 -6.80 6.89 -23.29
C ASN A 5 -6.16 5.48 -23.25
N GLN A 6 -4.82 5.36 -23.33
CA GLN A 6 -4.16 4.08 -23.15
C GLN A 6 -4.28 3.56 -21.70
N PHE A 7 -4.37 4.45 -20.72
CA PHE A 7 -4.59 4.06 -19.32
C PHE A 7 -5.99 3.44 -19.07
N LYS A 8 -6.97 3.75 -19.92
CA LYS A 8 -8.35 3.22 -19.81
C LYS A 8 -8.44 1.75 -20.26
N LYS A 9 -7.41 1.22 -20.93
CA LYS A 9 -7.34 -0.20 -21.28
C LYS A 9 -6.91 -1.01 -20.03
N PRO A 10 -7.32 -2.27 -19.88
CA PRO A 10 -6.84 -3.11 -18.79
C PRO A 10 -5.33 -3.29 -18.95
N LEU A 11 -4.59 -2.50 -18.18
CA LEU A 11 -3.14 -2.45 -18.23
C LEU A 11 -2.56 -3.19 -17.03
N THR A 12 -1.56 -3.99 -17.34
CA THR A 12 -0.71 -4.63 -16.34
C THR A 12 0.38 -3.68 -15.83
N ASN A 13 0.79 -2.70 -16.64
CA ASN A 13 1.86 -1.75 -16.27
C ASN A 13 1.59 -0.36 -16.87
N TYR A 14 1.18 0.58 -16.02
CA TYR A 14 0.93 1.97 -16.43
C TYR A 14 2.21 2.83 -16.59
N GLN A 15 3.37 2.33 -16.19
CA GLN A 15 4.65 3.04 -16.34
C GLN A 15 5.06 3.18 -17.81
N ILE A 16 4.68 2.20 -18.65
CA ILE A 16 4.98 2.25 -20.10
C ILE A 16 4.31 3.46 -20.76
N PRO A 17 2.99 3.68 -20.64
CA PRO A 17 2.37 4.89 -21.17
C PRO A 17 2.87 6.18 -20.50
N GLN A 18 3.19 6.18 -19.19
CA GLN A 18 3.80 7.33 -18.51
C GLN A 18 5.12 7.74 -19.17
N SER A 19 6.05 6.78 -19.33
CA SER A 19 7.33 7.03 -20.03
C SER A 19 7.14 7.54 -21.46
N GLY A 20 6.08 7.06 -22.13
CA GLY A 20 5.69 7.54 -23.44
C GLY A 20 5.18 8.98 -23.43
N ILE A 21 4.48 9.41 -22.37
CA ILE A 21 3.97 10.78 -22.23
C ILE A 21 5.08 11.75 -21.87
N LEU A 22 6.01 11.37 -20.99
CA LEU A 22 7.15 12.23 -20.60
C LEU A 22 7.97 12.72 -21.81
N LYS A 23 8.05 11.95 -22.89
CA LYS A 23 8.69 12.37 -24.13
C LYS A 23 8.04 13.62 -24.75
N PHE A 24 6.84 13.94 -24.35
CA PHE A 24 6.06 15.09 -24.82
C PHE A 24 5.98 16.24 -23.80
N LYS A 25 6.79 16.21 -22.76
CA LYS A 25 6.87 17.25 -21.72
C LYS A 25 7.03 18.67 -22.34
N PHE A 26 7.87 18.80 -23.35
CA PHE A 26 8.09 20.07 -24.04
C PHE A 26 6.78 20.63 -24.65
N TYR A 27 5.96 19.76 -25.24
CA TYR A 27 4.66 20.20 -25.78
C TYR A 27 3.67 20.62 -24.70
N PHE A 28 3.72 19.98 -23.53
CA PHE A 28 2.91 20.42 -22.40
C PHE A 28 3.34 21.80 -21.90
N GLN A 29 4.65 22.03 -21.80
CA GLN A 29 5.22 23.34 -21.44
C GLN A 29 4.80 24.42 -22.43
N PHE A 30 4.84 24.14 -23.72
CA PHE A 30 4.35 25.04 -24.76
C PHE A 30 2.86 25.34 -24.59
N LEU A 31 2.03 24.33 -24.35
CA LEU A 31 0.59 24.52 -24.10
C LEU A 31 0.32 25.36 -22.87
N GLN A 32 1.09 25.19 -21.79
CA GLN A 32 0.97 26.05 -20.60
C GLN A 32 1.22 27.53 -20.92
N ALA A 33 2.12 27.83 -21.83
CA ALA A 33 2.43 29.21 -22.21
C ALA A 33 1.37 29.81 -23.16
N VAL A 34 0.83 29.01 -24.08
CA VAL A 34 -0.02 29.49 -25.20
C VAL A 34 -1.50 29.29 -24.93
N ASN A 35 -1.90 28.17 -24.29
CA ASN A 35 -3.29 27.83 -24.02
C ASN A 35 -3.43 27.10 -22.69
N ARG A 36 -3.57 27.86 -21.60
CA ARG A 36 -3.63 27.34 -20.24
C ARG A 36 -4.86 26.48 -19.99
N GLU A 37 -5.99 26.74 -20.66
CA GLU A 37 -7.22 25.97 -20.49
C GLU A 37 -7.01 24.53 -20.99
N VAL A 38 -6.42 24.37 -22.18
CA VAL A 38 -6.13 23.04 -22.75
C VAL A 38 -5.07 22.31 -21.89
N ALA A 39 -4.07 23.02 -21.38
CA ALA A 39 -3.09 22.41 -20.49
C ALA A 39 -3.74 21.93 -19.18
N LYS A 40 -4.68 22.69 -18.63
CA LYS A 40 -5.47 22.32 -17.46
C LYS A 40 -6.34 21.08 -17.74
N GLU A 41 -7.05 21.06 -18.86
CA GLU A 41 -7.88 19.91 -19.24
C GLU A 41 -7.05 18.62 -19.35
N ILE A 42 -5.86 18.69 -19.93
CA ILE A 42 -4.95 17.53 -20.03
C ILE A 42 -4.52 17.05 -18.65
N ARG A 43 -4.18 17.96 -17.75
CA ARG A 43 -3.78 17.64 -16.38
C ARG A 43 -4.94 17.00 -15.62
N ASP A 44 -6.11 17.62 -15.68
CA ASP A 44 -7.30 17.18 -14.94
C ASP A 44 -7.77 15.80 -15.44
N GLU A 45 -7.76 15.55 -16.75
CA GLU A 45 -8.08 14.23 -17.33
C GLU A 45 -7.07 13.16 -16.89
N TYR A 46 -5.76 13.49 -16.86
CA TYR A 46 -4.74 12.56 -16.38
C TYR A 46 -4.96 12.21 -14.91
N THR A 47 -5.08 13.22 -14.04
CA THR A 47 -5.18 13.03 -12.60
C THR A 47 -6.45 12.28 -12.21
N ASP A 48 -7.59 12.59 -12.84
CA ASP A 48 -8.85 11.87 -12.62
C ASP A 48 -8.76 10.40 -13.06
N THR A 49 -8.13 10.15 -14.23
CA THR A 49 -7.93 8.80 -14.74
C THR A 49 -7.02 7.98 -13.81
N MET A 50 -5.87 8.54 -13.39
CA MET A 50 -4.94 7.84 -12.51
C MET A 50 -5.51 7.61 -11.11
N SER A 51 -6.27 8.57 -10.57
CA SER A 51 -6.96 8.40 -9.29
C SER A 51 -7.89 7.17 -9.30
N LYS A 52 -8.67 6.99 -10.36
CA LYS A 52 -9.57 5.83 -10.51
C LYS A 52 -8.81 4.51 -10.64
N ILE A 53 -7.73 4.51 -11.42
CA ILE A 53 -6.90 3.31 -11.65
C ILE A 53 -6.23 2.87 -10.37
N LEU A 54 -5.55 3.78 -9.66
CA LEU A 54 -4.85 3.47 -8.43
C LEU A 54 -5.82 3.03 -7.32
N PHE A 55 -6.95 3.72 -7.19
CA PHE A 55 -7.99 3.31 -6.25
C PHE A 55 -8.48 1.88 -6.51
N SER A 56 -8.80 1.55 -7.77
CA SER A 56 -9.25 0.21 -8.15
C SER A 56 -8.18 -0.85 -7.91
N TYR A 57 -6.93 -0.52 -8.25
CA TYR A 57 -5.79 -1.41 -8.03
C TYR A 57 -5.58 -1.72 -6.54
N PHE A 58 -5.46 -0.69 -5.70
CA PHE A 58 -5.23 -0.88 -4.27
C PHE A 58 -6.41 -1.54 -3.57
N LYS A 59 -7.65 -1.19 -3.92
CA LYS A 59 -8.85 -1.85 -3.39
C LYS A 59 -8.86 -3.34 -3.70
N SER A 60 -8.53 -3.72 -4.95
CA SER A 60 -8.44 -5.11 -5.36
C SER A 60 -7.29 -5.84 -4.66
N TYR A 61 -6.13 -5.19 -4.55
CA TYR A 61 -4.93 -5.76 -3.95
C TYR A 61 -5.13 -6.04 -2.46
N THR A 62 -5.57 -5.05 -1.68
CA THR A 62 -5.85 -5.22 -0.25
C THR A 62 -6.94 -6.25 0.02
N GLY A 63 -8.03 -6.25 -0.76
CA GLY A 63 -9.10 -7.24 -0.62
C GLY A 63 -8.66 -8.68 -0.92
N ARG A 64 -7.66 -8.87 -1.79
CA ARG A 64 -7.07 -10.19 -2.03
C ARG A 64 -6.07 -10.57 -0.94
N LEU A 65 -5.27 -9.62 -0.45
CA LEU A 65 -4.33 -9.86 0.64
C LEU A 65 -5.01 -10.22 1.95
N SER A 66 -6.15 -9.59 2.27
CA SER A 66 -6.94 -9.93 3.46
C SER A 66 -7.35 -11.41 3.51
N LYS A 67 -7.58 -12.03 2.34
CA LYS A 67 -7.90 -13.47 2.26
C LYS A 67 -6.70 -14.38 2.55
N LEU A 68 -5.48 -13.83 2.49
CA LEU A 68 -4.25 -14.56 2.80
C LEU A 68 -3.79 -14.35 4.24
N GLN A 69 -4.50 -13.58 5.04
CA GLN A 69 -4.22 -13.41 6.44
C GLN A 69 -4.53 -14.68 7.22
N PHE A 70 -3.77 -14.96 8.28
CA PHE A 70 -4.12 -16.00 9.23
C PHE A 70 -5.49 -15.73 9.85
N GLU A 71 -6.31 -16.78 9.97
CA GLU A 71 -7.65 -16.67 10.56
C GLU A 71 -7.60 -16.62 12.09
N GLU A 72 -6.58 -17.23 12.69
CA GLU A 72 -6.36 -17.22 14.13
C GLU A 72 -5.65 -15.93 14.54
N SER A 73 -6.39 -15.00 15.10
CA SER A 73 -5.86 -13.83 15.79
C SER A 73 -5.80 -14.10 17.32
N ALA A 74 -4.88 -13.39 18.00
CA ALA A 74 -4.89 -13.39 19.46
C ALA A 74 -6.24 -12.89 19.99
N SER A 75 -6.79 -13.58 20.96
CA SER A 75 -7.99 -13.17 21.67
C SER A 75 -7.65 -12.36 22.94
N ARG A 76 -8.64 -11.68 23.49
CA ARG A 76 -8.50 -10.99 24.78
C ARG A 76 -8.08 -11.95 25.90
N ASP A 77 -8.62 -13.17 25.89
CA ASP A 77 -8.36 -14.17 26.91
C ASP A 77 -6.91 -14.70 26.84
N ASP A 78 -6.33 -14.75 25.64
CA ASP A 78 -4.91 -15.08 25.46
C ASP A 78 -3.99 -14.05 26.13
N LEU A 79 -4.34 -12.76 26.08
CA LEU A 79 -3.57 -11.70 26.75
C LEU A 79 -3.71 -11.69 28.25
N LEU A 80 -4.86 -12.10 28.78
CA LEU A 80 -5.12 -12.14 30.21
C LEU A 80 -4.51 -13.35 30.90
N GLY A 81 -3.89 -14.28 30.14
CA GLY A 81 -3.33 -15.51 30.67
C GLY A 81 -4.40 -16.38 31.34
N ALA A 82 -5.65 -16.23 30.93
CA ALA A 82 -6.73 -17.09 31.41
C ALA A 82 -6.39 -18.53 30.94
N GLU A 83 -5.86 -19.32 31.86
CA GLU A 83 -5.77 -20.76 31.63
C GLU A 83 -7.19 -21.24 31.32
N GLU A 84 -7.37 -21.82 30.14
CA GLU A 84 -8.59 -22.57 29.86
C GLU A 84 -8.73 -23.63 30.92
N THR A 85 -9.54 -23.34 31.96
CA THR A 85 -9.93 -24.32 32.94
C THR A 85 -10.59 -25.45 32.18
N SER A 86 -9.86 -26.50 32.07
CA SER A 86 -10.09 -27.71 31.33
C SER A 86 -11.50 -28.26 31.59
N SER A 87 -12.41 -28.06 30.69
CA SER A 87 -13.47 -29.03 30.46
C SER A 87 -12.91 -30.07 29.49
N LYS A 88 -12.60 -31.24 30.04
CA LYS A 88 -12.13 -32.42 29.30
C LYS A 88 -13.18 -32.84 28.27
N GLY A 89 -13.03 -32.36 27.04
CA GLY A 89 -13.76 -32.86 25.88
C GLY A 89 -12.75 -33.42 24.86
N PHE A 90 -12.96 -34.63 24.43
CA PHE A 90 -12.07 -35.49 23.63
C PHE A 90 -11.80 -35.00 22.19
N PHE A 91 -12.12 -33.76 21.83
CA PHE A 91 -11.92 -33.18 20.52
C PHE A 91 -11.09 -31.88 20.59
N PHE A 92 -9.86 -32.00 21.04
CA PHE A 92 -8.93 -30.87 20.97
C PHE A 92 -8.26 -30.82 19.58
N LYS A 93 -8.60 -29.81 18.79
CA LYS A 93 -7.70 -29.35 17.72
C LYS A 93 -6.47 -28.71 18.39
N PRO A 94 -5.25 -29.04 17.98
CA PRO A 94 -4.02 -28.46 18.55
C PRO A 94 -3.86 -27.03 18.05
N SER A 95 -4.44 -26.07 18.76
CA SER A 95 -4.33 -24.62 18.48
C SER A 95 -3.08 -23.98 19.13
N LEU A 96 -2.35 -24.74 19.95
CA LEU A 96 -1.26 -24.23 20.80
C LEU A 96 0.04 -23.86 20.08
N LYS A 97 0.23 -24.21 18.82
CA LYS A 97 1.52 -23.94 18.12
C LYS A 97 1.72 -22.47 17.71
N ASN A 98 0.64 -21.67 17.61
CA ASN A 98 0.74 -20.27 17.15
C ASN A 98 0.61 -19.24 18.28
N LYS A 99 0.20 -19.63 19.49
CA LYS A 99 0.02 -18.69 20.62
C LYS A 99 1.34 -18.11 21.14
N SER A 100 2.46 -18.80 21.00
CA SER A 100 3.77 -18.28 21.44
C SER A 100 4.24 -17.06 20.63
N THR A 101 3.76 -16.87 19.40
CA THR A 101 4.15 -15.74 18.55
C THR A 101 3.50 -14.43 18.97
N VAL A 102 2.37 -14.46 19.70
CA VAL A 102 1.69 -13.27 20.21
C VAL A 102 2.47 -12.58 21.33
N PHE A 103 3.28 -13.34 22.07
CA PHE A 103 4.06 -12.85 23.21
C PHE A 103 5.55 -12.70 22.91
N SER A 104 5.99 -13.03 21.72
CA SER A 104 7.40 -13.03 21.35
C SER A 104 7.56 -12.51 19.92
N VAL A 105 8.53 -11.62 19.74
CA VAL A 105 8.86 -11.10 18.40
C VAL A 105 9.38 -12.24 17.51
N GLY A 106 10.25 -13.13 18.05
CA GLY A 106 10.84 -14.23 17.28
C GLY A 106 11.51 -13.72 16.00
N CYS A 107 11.21 -14.37 14.87
CA CYS A 107 11.68 -13.95 13.53
C CYS A 107 10.72 -12.97 12.82
N ARG A 108 9.68 -12.48 13.50
CA ARG A 108 8.71 -11.54 12.92
C ARG A 108 9.33 -10.17 12.60
N ASP A 109 10.41 -9.79 13.29
CA ASP A 109 11.16 -8.55 13.04
C ASP A 109 11.93 -8.55 11.70
N ASP A 110 12.05 -9.68 11.03
CA ASP A 110 12.61 -9.76 9.67
C ASP A 110 11.94 -8.81 8.69
N VAL A 111 10.65 -8.51 8.89
CA VAL A 111 9.92 -7.53 8.07
C VAL A 111 10.53 -6.12 8.13
N LEU A 112 11.22 -5.78 9.21
CA LEU A 112 11.84 -4.47 9.40
C LEU A 112 13.25 -4.39 8.79
N ASN A 113 13.92 -5.51 8.61
CA ASN A 113 15.33 -5.60 8.24
C ASN A 113 15.52 -6.34 6.92
N SER A 114 15.65 -7.65 6.98
CA SER A 114 15.98 -8.49 5.82
C SER A 114 14.89 -8.53 4.76
N GLN A 115 13.64 -8.31 5.14
CA GLN A 115 12.49 -8.39 4.24
C GLN A 115 11.87 -7.04 3.90
N LEU A 116 12.42 -5.92 4.39
CA LEU A 116 11.81 -4.59 4.18
C LEU A 116 11.55 -4.29 2.70
N GLU A 117 12.54 -4.51 1.85
CA GLU A 117 12.47 -4.30 0.38
C GLU A 117 12.30 -5.61 -0.41
N ALA A 118 12.00 -6.71 0.28
CA ALA A 118 11.74 -8.00 -0.38
C ALA A 118 10.52 -7.90 -1.33
N PRO A 119 10.41 -8.78 -2.32
CA PRO A 119 9.27 -8.81 -3.23
C PRO A 119 7.94 -8.81 -2.48
N ILE A 120 6.95 -8.11 -3.04
CA ILE A 120 5.60 -8.06 -2.46
C ILE A 120 4.91 -9.43 -2.57
N ILE A 121 3.91 -9.63 -1.70
CA ILE A 121 3.04 -10.79 -1.81
C ILE A 121 2.18 -10.64 -3.06
N VAL A 122 2.23 -11.65 -3.95
CA VAL A 122 1.44 -11.70 -5.17
C VAL A 122 0.24 -12.65 -4.94
N PRO A 123 -0.98 -12.12 -4.69
CA PRO A 123 -2.09 -12.91 -4.18
C PRO A 123 -2.45 -14.13 -5.04
N HIS A 124 -2.50 -13.99 -6.37
CA HIS A 124 -2.87 -15.11 -7.24
C HIS A 124 -1.83 -16.23 -7.29
N ALA A 125 -0.55 -15.94 -7.05
CA ALA A 125 0.49 -16.95 -6.96
C ALA A 125 0.40 -17.74 -5.64
N GLN A 126 -0.06 -17.09 -4.57
CA GLN A 126 -0.14 -17.67 -3.23
C GLN A 126 -1.44 -18.45 -3.00
N GLN A 127 -2.54 -18.09 -3.67
CA GLN A 127 -3.80 -18.83 -3.56
C GLN A 127 -3.69 -20.30 -3.96
N LYS A 128 -2.81 -20.62 -4.90
CA LYS A 128 -2.57 -22.02 -5.32
C LYS A 128 -1.87 -22.85 -4.24
N ASN A 129 -1.14 -22.22 -3.33
CA ASN A 129 -0.32 -22.89 -2.33
C ASN A 129 -0.95 -22.83 -0.92
N GLU A 130 -2.17 -22.30 -0.78
CA GLU A 130 -2.87 -22.08 0.50
C GLU A 130 -2.02 -21.37 1.58
N MET A 131 -1.04 -20.58 1.12
CA MET A 131 -0.15 -19.86 2.03
C MET A 131 -0.89 -18.74 2.71
N LYS A 132 -0.72 -18.66 4.03
CA LYS A 132 -1.24 -17.59 4.89
C LYS A 132 -0.08 -16.79 5.49
N TYR A 133 -0.34 -15.54 5.82
CA TYR A 133 0.66 -14.59 6.32
C TYR A 133 0.17 -13.87 7.56
N PRO A 134 1.08 -13.52 8.49
CA PRO A 134 0.75 -12.60 9.58
C PRO A 134 0.53 -11.19 9.03
N PHE A 135 -0.24 -10.39 9.78
CA PHE A 135 -0.68 -9.08 9.30
C PHE A 135 0.47 -8.13 8.95
N GLU A 136 1.55 -8.10 9.75
CA GLU A 136 2.71 -7.25 9.49
C GLU A 136 3.37 -7.53 8.13
N MET A 137 3.36 -8.77 7.65
CA MET A 137 3.87 -9.10 6.31
C MET A 137 2.92 -8.60 5.21
N ILE A 138 1.62 -8.71 5.42
CA ILE A 138 0.60 -8.16 4.52
C ILE A 138 0.73 -6.64 4.50
N PHE A 139 0.80 -6.01 5.67
CA PHE A 139 0.96 -4.57 5.82
C PHE A 139 2.25 -4.08 5.13
N ARG A 140 3.38 -4.76 5.34
CA ARG A 140 4.63 -4.47 4.65
C ARG A 140 4.44 -4.45 3.12
N SER A 141 3.78 -5.46 2.57
CA SER A 141 3.56 -5.55 1.12
C SER A 141 2.69 -4.42 0.60
N VAL A 142 1.66 -4.02 1.35
CA VAL A 142 0.80 -2.87 1.02
C VAL A 142 1.61 -1.58 1.06
N GLN A 143 2.37 -1.35 2.14
CA GLN A 143 3.16 -0.13 2.32
C GLN A 143 4.27 -0.02 1.27
N TYR A 144 4.98 -1.12 0.97
CA TYR A 144 5.99 -1.11 -0.09
C TYR A 144 5.39 -0.77 -1.45
N THR A 145 4.24 -1.35 -1.77
CA THR A 145 3.51 -1.04 -3.01
C THR A 145 3.08 0.43 -3.05
N LEU A 146 2.60 0.97 -1.92
CA LEU A 146 2.23 2.38 -1.81
C LEU A 146 3.44 3.30 -2.04
N VAL A 147 4.55 3.04 -1.37
CA VAL A 147 5.78 3.85 -1.49
C VAL A 147 6.33 3.80 -2.91
N ASP A 148 6.42 2.61 -3.51
CA ASP A 148 6.97 2.46 -4.86
C ASP A 148 6.11 3.18 -5.91
N ASN A 149 4.80 2.96 -5.89
CA ASN A 149 3.89 3.63 -6.82
C ASN A 149 3.75 5.13 -6.51
N GLY A 150 3.67 5.50 -5.23
CA GLY A 150 3.54 6.89 -4.81
C GLY A 150 4.76 7.74 -5.18
N CYS A 151 5.97 7.26 -4.91
CA CYS A 151 7.19 7.97 -5.30
C CYS A 151 7.28 8.17 -6.82
N ARG A 152 6.99 7.13 -7.59
CA ARG A 152 7.02 7.21 -9.06
C ARG A 152 5.98 8.19 -9.59
N GLU A 153 4.77 8.14 -9.07
CA GLU A 153 3.70 9.04 -9.47
C GLU A 153 4.01 10.48 -9.13
N PHE A 154 4.51 10.74 -7.92
CA PHE A 154 4.90 12.09 -7.49
C PHE A 154 5.95 12.68 -8.42
N LEU A 155 7.01 11.93 -8.73
CA LEU A 155 8.07 12.37 -9.64
C LEU A 155 7.53 12.59 -11.05
N PHE A 156 6.66 11.70 -11.53
CA PHE A 156 6.03 11.84 -12.84
C PHE A 156 5.18 13.10 -12.93
N LEU A 157 4.33 13.37 -11.91
CA LEU A 157 3.48 14.56 -11.85
C LEU A 157 4.33 15.83 -11.84
N SER A 158 5.37 15.86 -11.00
CA SER A 158 6.27 17.01 -10.88
C SER A 158 6.99 17.28 -12.20
N GLU A 159 7.45 16.24 -12.85
CA GLU A 159 8.20 16.38 -14.10
C GLU A 159 7.31 16.75 -15.27
N LEU A 160 6.18 16.06 -15.48
CA LEU A 160 5.31 16.30 -16.64
C LEU A 160 4.60 17.64 -16.56
N PHE A 161 4.05 17.97 -15.37
CA PHE A 161 3.25 19.17 -15.18
C PHE A 161 4.05 20.38 -14.70
N LEU A 162 5.38 20.24 -14.54
CA LEU A 162 6.29 21.31 -14.14
C LEU A 162 5.86 21.98 -12.85
N VAL A 163 5.48 21.17 -11.85
CA VAL A 163 5.04 21.58 -10.53
C VAL A 163 6.03 21.11 -9.47
N ASP A 164 6.19 21.93 -8.42
CA ASP A 164 7.03 21.62 -7.27
C ASP A 164 6.35 22.01 -5.96
N GLY A 165 7.00 21.72 -4.84
CA GLY A 165 6.55 22.11 -3.51
C GLY A 165 5.10 21.73 -3.25
N GLN A 166 4.32 22.69 -2.74
CA GLN A 166 2.91 22.50 -2.39
C GLN A 166 2.04 22.13 -3.59
N ASN A 167 2.31 22.71 -4.76
CA ASN A 167 1.52 22.41 -5.96
C ASN A 167 1.68 20.95 -6.40
N ALA A 168 2.90 20.39 -6.29
CA ALA A 168 3.13 18.96 -6.56
C ALA A 168 2.41 18.09 -5.54
N GLN A 169 2.44 18.48 -4.26
CA GLN A 169 1.76 17.77 -3.18
C GLN A 169 0.23 17.77 -3.37
N ASP A 170 -0.35 18.93 -3.74
CA ASP A 170 -1.79 19.03 -3.97
C ASP A 170 -2.23 18.14 -5.15
N LEU A 171 -1.43 18.11 -6.20
CA LEU A 171 -1.70 17.26 -7.37
C LEU A 171 -1.58 15.78 -7.01
N PHE A 172 -0.58 15.40 -6.22
CA PHE A 172 -0.42 14.07 -5.69
C PHE A 172 -1.61 13.66 -4.79
N ASN A 173 -2.02 14.54 -3.90
CA ASN A 173 -3.17 14.30 -3.01
C ASN A 173 -4.46 14.11 -3.81
N PHE A 174 -4.62 14.81 -4.93
CA PHE A 174 -5.76 14.59 -5.82
C PHE A 174 -5.76 13.18 -6.42
N VAL A 175 -4.59 12.70 -6.83
CA VAL A 175 -4.44 11.36 -7.42
C VAL A 175 -4.57 10.26 -6.37
N PHE A 176 -3.89 10.40 -5.23
CA PHE A 176 -3.79 9.33 -4.22
C PHE A 176 -4.81 9.44 -3.08
N GLY A 177 -5.48 10.57 -2.87
CA GLY A 177 -6.29 10.82 -1.68
C GLY A 177 -7.33 9.72 -1.40
N LYS A 178 -8.09 9.29 -2.40
CA LYS A 178 -9.06 8.19 -2.26
C LYS A 178 -8.38 6.85 -1.95
N THR A 179 -7.21 6.62 -2.54
CA THR A 179 -6.42 5.40 -2.28
C THR A 179 -5.90 5.39 -0.85
N LEU A 180 -5.37 6.50 -0.37
CA LEU A 180 -4.91 6.62 1.02
C LEU A 180 -6.04 6.37 2.02
N GLN A 181 -7.24 6.90 1.77
CA GLN A 181 -8.41 6.67 2.62
C GLN A 181 -8.76 5.18 2.76
N ILE A 182 -8.73 4.40 1.68
CA ILE A 182 -9.00 2.96 1.79
C ILE A 182 -7.88 2.20 2.50
N LEU A 183 -6.63 2.64 2.37
CA LEU A 183 -5.50 2.03 3.06
C LEU A 183 -5.53 2.34 4.56
N ILE A 184 -5.85 3.57 4.94
CA ILE A 184 -6.08 3.94 6.35
C ILE A 184 -7.20 3.07 6.92
N LYS A 185 -8.35 3.00 6.26
CA LYS A 185 -9.46 2.15 6.72
C LYS A 185 -9.07 0.68 6.86
N PHE A 186 -8.27 0.15 5.92
CA PHE A 186 -7.76 -1.22 5.98
C PHE A 186 -6.92 -1.45 7.24
N THR A 187 -6.06 -0.50 7.59
CA THR A 187 -5.21 -0.55 8.79
C THR A 187 -6.04 -0.38 10.06
N ASP A 188 -6.93 0.62 10.09
CA ASP A 188 -7.79 0.90 11.24
C ASP A 188 -8.65 -0.30 11.61
N THR A 189 -9.24 -0.97 10.61
CA THR A 189 -10.05 -2.17 10.84
C THR A 189 -9.25 -3.26 11.56
N TYR A 190 -7.99 -3.46 11.18
CA TYR A 190 -7.13 -4.43 11.86
C TYR A 190 -6.76 -3.98 13.28
N VAL A 191 -6.35 -2.72 13.44
CA VAL A 191 -5.87 -2.20 14.75
C VAL A 191 -6.99 -2.20 15.78
N GLN A 192 -8.23 -1.88 15.39
CA GLN A 192 -9.38 -1.85 16.31
C GLN A 192 -9.75 -3.23 16.84
N ASP A 193 -9.59 -4.26 16.03
CA ASP A 193 -10.00 -5.63 16.37
C ASP A 193 -8.83 -6.51 16.83
N SER A 194 -7.59 -6.00 16.81
CA SER A 194 -6.40 -6.80 17.09
C SER A 194 -5.99 -6.75 18.54
N TYR A 195 -5.74 -7.91 19.10
CA TYR A 195 -5.05 -8.09 20.39
C TYR A 195 -3.57 -8.47 20.23
N ASP A 196 -3.06 -8.55 18.98
CA ASP A 196 -1.64 -8.80 18.69
C ASP A 196 -0.84 -7.48 18.73
N SER A 197 -0.43 -7.09 19.94
CA SER A 197 0.35 -5.87 20.17
C SER A 197 1.69 -5.89 19.43
N ILE A 198 2.29 -7.06 19.20
CA ILE A 198 3.54 -7.21 18.47
C ILE A 198 3.34 -6.88 16.98
N ALA A 199 2.26 -7.36 16.36
CA ALA A 199 1.94 -7.01 14.99
C ALA A 199 1.76 -5.49 14.84
N VAL A 200 1.03 -4.85 15.76
CA VAL A 200 0.83 -3.39 15.74
C VAL A 200 2.16 -2.66 15.92
N PHE A 201 2.99 -3.08 16.87
CA PHE A 201 4.33 -2.53 17.08
C PHE A 201 5.19 -2.62 15.81
N LEU A 202 5.23 -3.78 15.15
CA LEU A 202 5.97 -3.97 13.91
C LEU A 202 5.43 -3.08 12.78
N CYS A 203 4.11 -2.92 12.67
CA CYS A 203 3.50 -2.03 11.70
C CYS A 203 3.90 -0.55 11.92
N ILE A 204 3.96 -0.08 13.16
CA ILE A 204 4.44 1.27 13.49
C ILE A 204 5.88 1.46 13.00
N HIS A 205 6.76 0.50 13.30
CA HIS A 205 8.16 0.57 12.87
C HIS A 205 8.30 0.47 11.34
N LEU A 206 7.45 -0.31 10.66
CA LEU A 206 7.41 -0.35 9.20
C LEU A 206 7.08 1.03 8.62
N VAL A 207 6.09 1.74 9.16
CA VAL A 207 5.75 3.11 8.72
C VAL A 207 6.97 4.03 8.85
N GLN A 208 7.66 4.01 10.01
CA GLN A 208 8.85 4.82 10.23
C GLN A 208 9.97 4.51 9.22
N ARG A 209 10.20 3.22 8.94
CA ARG A 209 11.20 2.79 7.94
C ARG A 209 10.82 3.27 6.53
N TYR A 210 9.55 3.17 6.14
CA TYR A 210 9.10 3.63 4.83
C TYR A 210 9.07 5.16 4.72
N GLN A 211 8.81 5.91 5.79
CA GLN A 211 8.99 7.36 5.81
C GLN A 211 10.45 7.74 5.48
N LEU A 212 11.42 7.07 6.13
CA LEU A 212 12.84 7.29 5.81
C LEU A 212 13.18 6.95 4.36
N LEU A 213 12.56 5.90 3.81
CA LEU A 213 12.74 5.52 2.41
C LEU A 213 12.18 6.58 1.45
N CYS A 214 11.00 7.14 1.75
CA CYS A 214 10.41 8.23 0.97
C CYS A 214 11.32 9.47 0.97
N HIS A 215 11.87 9.85 2.13
CA HIS A 215 12.82 10.96 2.22
C HIS A 215 14.07 10.72 1.37
N LYS A 216 14.63 9.51 1.39
CA LYS A 216 15.78 9.14 0.53
C LYS A 216 15.47 9.22 -0.96
N ARG A 217 14.21 8.98 -1.35
CA ARG A 217 13.73 9.09 -2.73
C ARG A 217 13.32 10.52 -3.12
N CYS A 218 13.61 11.52 -2.27
CA CYS A 218 13.26 12.93 -2.45
C CYS A 218 11.74 13.19 -2.63
N VAL A 219 10.91 12.37 -1.99
CA VAL A 219 9.45 12.52 -2.04
C VAL A 219 8.91 12.68 -0.61
N PRO A 220 8.84 13.93 -0.09
CA PRO A 220 8.26 14.17 1.23
C PRO A 220 6.73 13.95 1.22
N GLY A 221 6.19 13.43 2.32
CA GLY A 221 4.75 13.49 2.59
C GLY A 221 3.86 12.42 1.95
N ILE A 222 4.41 11.29 1.47
CA ILE A 222 3.59 10.17 0.98
C ILE A 222 2.97 9.36 2.13
N ILE A 223 3.65 9.32 3.28
CA ILE A 223 3.22 8.56 4.45
C ILE A 223 3.14 9.53 5.63
N HIS A 224 1.94 9.75 6.13
CA HIS A 224 1.64 10.51 7.34
C HIS A 224 1.17 9.57 8.44
#